data_025a9ca5f03da31f1c3c92cf4d0020a7
#
_entry.id   025a9ca5f03da31f1c3c92cf4d0020a7
#
_cell.length_a   1.000
_cell.length_b   1.000
_cell.length_c   1.000
_cell.angle_alpha   90.00
_cell.angle_beta   90.00
_cell.angle_gamma   90.00
#
_symmetry.space_group_name_H-M   'P 1'
#
loop_
_entity.id
_entity.type
_entity.pdbx_description
1 polymer ?
#
loop_
_entity_poly.entity_id
_entity_poly.type
_entity_poly.pdbx_seq_one_letter_code
_entity_poly.pdbx_strand_id
1 'polypeptide(L)'
;MAPRRSRPMADIKPQRYKDERPAELFDEFHDYSRNHDPVFVYELVRLITTPISLSIYRTRQIEVDNVPGSGPVILAANHFSNYDHFLAGAWLRRKIRFMAKSQMFRRNKILDLIYKYGGVFPIRRGHADEEAFETVHAILRRGGCVMIYCEGGRSRTGKLGEPKPGVGRAALESGVPVVPVAIHGSQGIRGWRHLRFPKITIRYGEPISFDVVAAPTREQQLECAGEIFSHVREMYEELDRDGRATVIKRVRAAKGSTAPRYS
;
A
#
# COMPACT_ATOMS: atom_id res chain seq x y z
N MET A 1 13.82 8.11 -37.60
CA MET A 1 13.50 7.40 -36.36
C MET A 1 12.03 7.00 -36.41
N ALA A 2 11.73 5.74 -36.72
CA ALA A 2 10.36 5.29 -36.96
C ALA A 2 9.57 5.17 -35.65
N PRO A 3 8.27 5.52 -35.59
CA PRO A 3 7.48 5.42 -34.40
C PRO A 3 7.29 3.95 -33.98
N ARG A 4 7.61 3.64 -32.72
CA ARG A 4 7.38 2.30 -32.14
C ARG A 4 5.88 2.02 -32.14
N ARG A 5 5.45 1.07 -32.99
CA ARG A 5 4.09 0.52 -32.99
C ARG A 5 3.76 0.02 -31.57
N SER A 6 2.74 0.60 -30.96
CA SER A 6 2.14 0.10 -29.73
C SER A 6 1.58 -1.30 -30.00
N ARG A 7 2.11 -2.32 -29.36
CA ARG A 7 1.52 -3.66 -29.37
C ARG A 7 0.15 -3.60 -28.71
N PRO A 8 -0.88 -4.28 -29.29
CA PRO A 8 -2.19 -4.35 -28.66
C PRO A 8 -2.05 -4.91 -27.23
N MET A 9 -2.72 -4.27 -26.28
CA MET A 9 -2.84 -4.78 -24.91
C MET A 9 -3.52 -6.14 -24.98
N ALA A 10 -2.87 -7.16 -24.41
CA ALA A 10 -3.46 -8.47 -24.24
C ALA A 10 -4.82 -8.33 -23.54
N ASP A 11 -5.83 -9.07 -24.02
CA ASP A 11 -7.17 -9.14 -23.42
C ASP A 11 -7.08 -9.33 -21.90
N ILE A 12 -7.25 -8.25 -21.17
CA ILE A 12 -7.27 -8.28 -19.71
C ILE A 12 -8.68 -8.73 -19.35
N LYS A 13 -8.82 -9.99 -18.94
CA LYS A 13 -10.09 -10.54 -18.48
C LYS A 13 -10.76 -9.58 -17.51
N PRO A 14 -12.07 -9.31 -17.65
CA PRO A 14 -12.78 -8.41 -16.75
C PRO A 14 -12.58 -8.88 -15.31
N GLN A 15 -12.21 -7.96 -14.43
CA GLN A 15 -12.04 -8.27 -13.03
C GLN A 15 -13.44 -8.52 -12.44
N ARG A 16 -13.72 -9.73 -11.96
CA ARG A 16 -14.90 -9.97 -11.13
C ARG A 16 -14.71 -9.18 -9.84
N TYR A 17 -15.45 -8.08 -9.70
CA TYR A 17 -15.34 -7.21 -8.51
C TYR A 17 -16.12 -7.77 -7.33
N LYS A 18 -17.21 -8.53 -7.59
CA LYS A 18 -18.10 -9.04 -6.56
C LYS A 18 -17.72 -10.48 -6.20
N ASP A 19 -17.53 -10.74 -4.91
CA ASP A 19 -17.35 -12.09 -4.36
C ASP A 19 -18.69 -12.55 -3.80
N GLU A 20 -19.26 -13.56 -4.41
CA GLU A 20 -20.60 -14.10 -4.04
C GLU A 20 -20.52 -15.14 -2.89
N ARG A 21 -19.29 -15.50 -2.49
CA ARG A 21 -19.11 -16.43 -1.36
C ARG A 21 -19.61 -15.78 -0.06
N PRO A 22 -20.15 -16.57 0.88
CA PRO A 22 -20.63 -16.05 2.16
C PRO A 22 -19.49 -15.40 2.94
N ALA A 23 -19.82 -14.37 3.74
CA ALA A 23 -18.84 -13.59 4.49
C ALA A 23 -18.13 -14.43 5.55
N GLU A 24 -18.87 -15.33 6.17
CA GLU A 24 -18.44 -16.22 7.26
C GLU A 24 -17.22 -17.08 6.90
N LEU A 25 -17.00 -17.32 5.61
CA LEU A 25 -15.78 -18.02 5.14
C LEU A 25 -14.50 -17.30 5.49
N PHE A 26 -14.58 -16.00 5.81
CA PHE A 26 -13.44 -15.13 6.04
C PHE A 26 -13.26 -14.74 7.51
N ASP A 27 -14.20 -15.09 8.38
CA ASP A 27 -14.23 -14.70 9.79
C ASP A 27 -12.92 -15.02 10.51
N GLU A 28 -12.36 -16.20 10.31
CA GLU A 28 -11.10 -16.58 10.96
C GLU A 28 -9.91 -15.68 10.62
N PHE A 29 -9.90 -15.06 9.43
CA PHE A 29 -8.85 -14.13 9.03
C PHE A 29 -9.05 -12.76 9.68
N HIS A 30 -10.31 -12.32 9.77
CA HIS A 30 -10.70 -11.11 10.47
C HIS A 30 -10.44 -11.22 11.96
N ASP A 31 -10.91 -12.28 12.60
CA ASP A 31 -10.71 -12.53 14.03
C ASP A 31 -9.23 -12.59 14.39
N TYR A 32 -8.45 -13.32 13.59
CA TYR A 32 -7.01 -13.38 13.82
C TYR A 32 -6.38 -12.00 13.71
N SER A 33 -6.72 -11.25 12.66
CA SER A 33 -6.13 -9.91 12.40
C SER A 33 -6.55 -8.89 13.44
N ARG A 34 -7.74 -8.97 14.02
CA ARG A 34 -8.21 -8.09 15.10
C ARG A 34 -7.50 -8.34 16.41
N ASN A 35 -7.19 -9.60 16.71
CA ASN A 35 -6.74 -10.02 18.02
C ASN A 35 -5.22 -10.29 18.10
N HIS A 36 -4.54 -10.51 16.99
CA HIS A 36 -3.14 -10.89 16.98
C HIS A 36 -2.30 -10.03 16.05
N ASP A 37 -1.04 -9.85 16.40
CA ASP A 37 -0.04 -9.25 15.51
C ASP A 37 0.55 -10.29 14.57
N PRO A 38 1.05 -9.88 13.37
CA PRO A 38 1.75 -10.80 12.49
C PRO A 38 2.92 -11.42 13.22
N VAL A 39 3.02 -12.75 13.11
CA VAL A 39 4.03 -13.52 13.81
C VAL A 39 5.27 -13.74 12.94
N PHE A 40 6.03 -14.74 13.27
CA PHE A 40 7.26 -15.10 12.61
C PHE A 40 7.13 -15.33 11.09
N VAL A 41 5.94 -15.71 10.59
CA VAL A 41 5.67 -15.84 9.15
C VAL A 41 5.91 -14.52 8.41
N TYR A 42 5.51 -13.39 8.98
CA TYR A 42 5.81 -12.07 8.43
C TYR A 42 7.31 -11.82 8.32
N GLU A 43 8.07 -12.15 9.37
CA GLU A 43 9.52 -11.97 9.40
C GLU A 43 10.21 -12.91 8.41
N LEU A 44 9.73 -14.15 8.26
CA LEU A 44 10.26 -15.10 7.28
C LEU A 44 10.05 -14.58 5.85
N VAL A 45 8.84 -14.10 5.53
CA VAL A 45 8.55 -13.48 4.22
C VAL A 45 9.45 -12.26 4.01
N ARG A 46 9.62 -11.41 5.03
CA ARG A 46 10.49 -10.24 4.98
C ARG A 46 11.95 -10.63 4.76
N LEU A 47 12.43 -11.64 5.45
CA LEU A 47 13.80 -12.15 5.30
C LEU A 47 14.10 -12.61 3.87
N ILE A 48 13.13 -13.26 3.22
CA ILE A 48 13.26 -13.74 1.84
C ILE A 48 13.12 -12.56 0.85
N THR A 49 12.17 -11.66 1.08
CA THR A 49 11.86 -10.59 0.11
C THR A 49 12.83 -9.41 0.19
N THR A 50 13.46 -9.16 1.33
CA THR A 50 14.41 -8.06 1.50
C THR A 50 15.64 -8.17 0.58
N PRO A 51 16.38 -9.29 0.52
CA PRO A 51 17.49 -9.45 -0.40
C PRO A 51 17.07 -9.29 -1.87
N ILE A 52 15.91 -9.83 -2.24
CA ILE A 52 15.34 -9.70 -3.59
C ILE A 52 15.05 -8.23 -3.91
N SER A 53 14.44 -7.52 -2.98
CA SER A 53 14.13 -6.11 -3.09
C SER A 53 15.41 -5.27 -3.29
N LEU A 54 16.47 -5.58 -2.53
CA LEU A 54 17.76 -4.89 -2.60
C LEU A 54 18.53 -5.16 -3.88
N SER A 55 18.76 -6.43 -4.18
CA SER A 55 19.67 -6.85 -5.25
C SER A 55 19.00 -6.77 -6.62
N ILE A 56 17.81 -7.35 -6.75
CA ILE A 56 17.11 -7.48 -8.04
C ILE A 56 16.43 -6.15 -8.41
N TYR A 57 15.61 -5.61 -7.50
CA TYR A 57 14.85 -4.39 -7.76
C TYR A 57 15.59 -3.12 -7.35
N ARG A 58 16.76 -3.24 -6.73
CA ARG A 58 17.57 -2.09 -6.28
C ARG A 58 16.71 -1.03 -5.60
N THR A 59 15.81 -1.51 -4.74
CA THR A 59 14.82 -0.68 -4.07
C THR A 59 15.48 0.36 -3.19
N ARG A 60 14.95 1.58 -3.20
CA ARG A 60 15.33 2.67 -2.32
C ARG A 60 14.11 3.22 -1.63
N GLN A 61 14.24 3.50 -0.36
CA GLN A 61 13.24 4.23 0.42
C GLN A 61 13.71 5.65 0.67
N ILE A 62 12.78 6.59 0.59
CA ILE A 62 13.01 8.02 0.78
C ILE A 62 12.03 8.47 1.86
N GLU A 63 12.51 9.26 2.82
CA GLU A 63 11.72 9.86 3.88
C GLU A 63 11.00 8.83 4.77
N VAL A 64 11.62 7.68 5.01
CA VAL A 64 11.08 6.60 5.84
C VAL A 64 10.80 7.04 7.29
N ASP A 65 11.49 8.08 7.76
CA ASP A 65 11.33 8.64 9.10
C ASP A 65 9.95 9.32 9.28
N ASN A 66 9.26 9.64 8.19
CA ASN A 66 7.88 10.16 8.21
C ASN A 66 6.87 9.09 8.66
N VAL A 67 7.27 7.81 8.65
CA VAL A 67 6.41 6.75 9.21
C VAL A 67 6.62 6.67 10.71
N PRO A 68 5.59 6.95 11.53
CA PRO A 68 5.70 6.87 12.98
C PRO A 68 6.21 5.51 13.45
N GLY A 69 7.22 5.48 14.32
CA GLY A 69 7.83 4.25 14.82
C GLY A 69 6.90 3.39 15.67
N SER A 70 5.87 4.00 16.28
CA SER A 70 4.84 3.37 17.12
C SER A 70 3.52 4.09 16.98
N GLY A 71 2.46 3.57 17.59
CA GLY A 71 1.11 4.12 17.49
C GLY A 71 0.41 3.77 16.16
N PRO A 72 -0.88 4.10 16.03
CA PRO A 72 -1.65 3.78 14.85
C PRO A 72 -1.23 4.62 13.64
N VAL A 73 -1.22 4.03 12.45
CA VAL A 73 -0.95 4.76 11.21
C VAL A 73 -1.54 4.04 10.01
N ILE A 74 -2.08 4.81 9.07
CA ILE A 74 -2.48 4.34 7.74
C ILE A 74 -1.38 4.73 6.75
N LEU A 75 -0.88 3.75 5.98
CA LEU A 75 -0.03 4.00 4.82
C LEU A 75 -0.91 3.99 3.57
N ALA A 76 -1.06 5.14 2.93
CA ALA A 76 -1.93 5.30 1.76
C ALA A 76 -1.09 5.30 0.47
N ALA A 77 -1.17 4.24 -0.33
CA ALA A 77 -0.28 4.02 -1.46
C ALA A 77 -0.99 3.90 -2.81
N ASN A 78 -0.27 4.18 -3.90
CA ASN A 78 -0.65 3.74 -5.25
C ASN A 78 -0.33 2.24 -5.45
N HIS A 79 -0.92 1.60 -6.47
CA HIS A 79 -0.77 0.15 -6.66
C HIS A 79 -0.63 -0.26 -8.13
N PHE A 80 0.53 -0.80 -8.48
CA PHE A 80 0.82 -1.29 -9.83
C PHE A 80 1.09 -2.79 -9.91
N SER A 81 1.70 -3.36 -8.87
CA SER A 81 2.21 -4.73 -8.90
C SER A 81 1.78 -5.55 -7.69
N ASN A 82 1.65 -6.86 -7.86
CA ASN A 82 1.50 -7.79 -6.74
C ASN A 82 2.71 -7.79 -5.79
N TYR A 83 3.83 -7.19 -6.20
CA TYR A 83 5.03 -7.11 -5.40
C TYR A 83 5.07 -5.89 -4.48
N ASP A 84 4.17 -4.90 -4.68
CA ASP A 84 4.21 -3.63 -3.94
C ASP A 84 4.17 -3.82 -2.41
N HIS A 85 3.33 -4.75 -1.92
CA HIS A 85 3.24 -5.03 -0.49
C HIS A 85 4.51 -5.69 0.07
N PHE A 86 5.18 -6.56 -0.69
CA PHE A 86 6.46 -7.14 -0.28
C PHE A 86 7.56 -6.07 -0.27
N LEU A 87 7.59 -5.21 -1.29
CA LEU A 87 8.58 -4.13 -1.41
C LEU A 87 8.42 -3.09 -0.29
N ALA A 88 7.18 -2.72 0.05
CA ALA A 88 6.89 -1.80 1.14
C ALA A 88 7.22 -2.42 2.50
N GLY A 89 6.83 -3.69 2.72
CA GLY A 89 7.06 -4.40 3.98
C GLY A 89 8.52 -4.77 4.25
N ALA A 90 9.35 -4.90 3.21
CA ALA A 90 10.72 -5.39 3.34
C ALA A 90 11.62 -4.50 4.21
N TRP A 91 11.37 -3.19 4.25
CA TRP A 91 12.29 -2.21 4.83
C TRP A 91 11.76 -1.48 6.06
N LEU A 92 10.44 -1.44 6.24
CA LEU A 92 9.89 -0.79 7.41
C LEU A 92 10.15 -1.62 8.65
N ARG A 93 10.57 -0.97 9.73
CA ARG A 93 10.73 -1.63 11.04
C ARG A 93 9.41 -2.13 11.58
N ARG A 94 8.30 -1.50 11.18
CA ARG A 94 6.94 -1.87 11.59
C ARG A 94 6.39 -3.00 10.74
N LYS A 95 5.59 -3.85 11.33
CA LYS A 95 4.79 -4.85 10.62
C LYS A 95 3.57 -4.17 10.04
N ILE A 96 3.41 -4.26 8.72
CA ILE A 96 2.29 -3.69 8.00
C ILE A 96 1.20 -4.75 7.84
N ARG A 97 -0.06 -4.36 8.06
CA ARG A 97 -1.23 -5.15 7.72
C ARG A 97 -1.73 -4.77 6.34
N PHE A 98 -2.14 -5.75 5.57
CA PHE A 98 -2.57 -5.53 4.19
C PHE A 98 -3.99 -6.06 3.99
N MET A 99 -4.82 -5.25 3.34
CA MET A 99 -6.09 -5.72 2.80
C MET A 99 -5.87 -6.37 1.44
N ALA A 100 -6.31 -7.62 1.28
CA ALA A 100 -6.27 -8.30 -0.01
C ALA A 100 -7.67 -8.71 -0.44
N LYS A 101 -7.91 -8.76 -1.77
CA LYS A 101 -9.22 -9.17 -2.29
C LYS A 101 -9.59 -10.58 -1.81
N SER A 102 -10.82 -10.75 -1.36
CA SER A 102 -11.34 -12.02 -0.82
C SER A 102 -11.14 -13.23 -1.75
N GLN A 103 -11.16 -13.01 -3.08
CA GLN A 103 -10.91 -14.08 -4.06
C GLN A 103 -9.49 -14.69 -4.00
N MET A 104 -8.57 -14.13 -3.22
CA MET A 104 -7.24 -14.73 -2.99
C MET A 104 -7.26 -15.79 -1.89
N PHE A 105 -8.22 -15.71 -0.98
CA PHE A 105 -8.37 -16.59 0.17
C PHE A 105 -9.17 -17.85 -0.17
N ARG A 106 -8.97 -18.91 0.60
CA ARG A 106 -9.66 -20.19 0.46
C ARG A 106 -9.39 -20.90 -0.87
N ARG A 107 -8.25 -20.61 -1.49
CA ARG A 107 -7.80 -21.26 -2.72
C ARG A 107 -6.69 -22.29 -2.47
N ASN A 108 -5.88 -22.07 -1.45
CA ASN A 108 -4.76 -22.92 -1.10
C ASN A 108 -4.48 -22.77 0.40
N LYS A 109 -4.51 -23.89 1.14
CA LYS A 109 -4.33 -23.91 2.60
C LYS A 109 -2.99 -23.29 3.06
N ILE A 110 -1.90 -23.48 2.30
CA ILE A 110 -0.59 -22.92 2.64
C ILE A 110 -0.61 -21.41 2.48
N LEU A 111 -1.20 -20.90 1.39
CA LEU A 111 -1.35 -19.46 1.19
C LEU A 111 -2.26 -18.84 2.26
N ASP A 112 -3.32 -19.53 2.65
CA ASP A 112 -4.22 -19.06 3.72
C ASP A 112 -3.47 -18.93 5.05
N LEU A 113 -2.60 -19.89 5.39
CA LEU A 113 -1.74 -19.79 6.58
C LEU A 113 -0.76 -18.60 6.48
N ILE A 114 -0.14 -18.41 5.31
CA ILE A 114 0.76 -17.28 5.06
C ILE A 114 0.00 -15.95 5.20
N TYR A 115 -1.20 -15.82 4.64
CA TYR A 115 -2.02 -14.63 4.78
C TYR A 115 -2.41 -14.37 6.23
N LYS A 116 -2.99 -15.36 6.88
CA LYS A 116 -3.46 -15.26 8.27
C LYS A 116 -2.33 -14.82 9.21
N TYR A 117 -1.23 -15.54 9.21
CA TYR A 117 -0.10 -15.29 10.12
C TYR A 117 0.85 -14.18 9.63
N GLY A 118 0.80 -13.84 8.34
CA GLY A 118 1.54 -12.74 7.73
C GLY A 118 0.86 -11.36 7.85
N GLY A 119 -0.34 -11.30 8.44
CA GLY A 119 -1.04 -10.03 8.66
C GLY A 119 -1.83 -9.54 7.46
N VAL A 120 -2.31 -10.45 6.62
CA VAL A 120 -3.17 -10.12 5.47
C VAL A 120 -4.59 -10.56 5.78
N PHE A 121 -5.55 -9.67 5.62
CA PHE A 121 -6.97 -9.94 5.83
C PHE A 121 -7.79 -9.62 4.58
N PRO A 122 -8.93 -10.28 4.38
CA PRO A 122 -9.71 -10.13 3.16
C PRO A 122 -10.50 -8.84 3.10
N ILE A 123 -10.81 -8.39 1.87
CA ILE A 123 -11.83 -7.38 1.58
C ILE A 123 -12.70 -7.87 0.41
N ARG A 124 -14.01 -7.85 0.59
CA ARG A 124 -15.03 -8.23 -0.40
C ARG A 124 -15.38 -7.02 -1.25
N ARG A 125 -14.62 -6.79 -2.29
CA ARG A 125 -14.84 -5.66 -3.20
C ARG A 125 -16.20 -5.73 -3.87
N GLY A 126 -16.86 -4.58 -4.04
CA GLY A 126 -18.22 -4.50 -4.62
C GLY A 126 -19.34 -4.69 -3.59
N HIS A 127 -18.97 -4.86 -2.33
CA HIS A 127 -19.86 -4.79 -1.17
C HIS A 127 -19.46 -3.60 -0.29
N ALA A 128 -20.38 -3.11 0.54
CA ALA A 128 -20.01 -2.29 1.70
C ALA A 128 -19.48 -3.28 2.74
N ASP A 129 -18.19 -3.56 2.68
CA ASP A 129 -17.56 -4.62 3.51
C ASP A 129 -17.22 -4.05 4.89
N GLU A 130 -18.24 -3.94 5.75
CA GLU A 130 -18.10 -3.43 7.12
C GLU A 130 -17.09 -4.25 7.93
N GLU A 131 -17.09 -5.57 7.74
CA GLU A 131 -16.19 -6.49 8.43
C GLU A 131 -14.70 -6.15 8.20
N ALA A 132 -14.36 -5.80 6.95
CA ALA A 132 -13.00 -5.39 6.61
C ALA A 132 -12.63 -4.06 7.28
N PHE A 133 -13.57 -3.09 7.36
CA PHE A 133 -13.29 -1.80 8.01
C PHE A 133 -13.25 -1.93 9.54
N GLU A 134 -14.11 -2.74 10.14
CA GLU A 134 -13.99 -3.09 11.57
C GLU A 134 -12.63 -3.70 11.89
N THR A 135 -12.11 -4.53 11.00
CA THR A 135 -10.76 -5.11 11.16
C THR A 135 -9.68 -4.05 11.05
N VAL A 136 -9.79 -3.10 10.11
CA VAL A 136 -8.88 -1.93 10.04
C VAL A 136 -8.89 -1.17 11.37
N HIS A 137 -10.07 -0.81 11.87
CA HIS A 137 -10.21 -0.05 13.10
C HIS A 137 -9.68 -0.80 14.33
N ALA A 138 -9.93 -2.11 14.42
CA ALA A 138 -9.40 -2.93 15.50
C ALA A 138 -7.86 -2.96 15.50
N ILE A 139 -7.25 -3.08 14.32
CA ILE A 139 -5.78 -3.03 14.16
C ILE A 139 -5.25 -1.65 14.58
N LEU A 140 -5.89 -0.57 14.12
CA LEU A 140 -5.47 0.80 14.44
C LEU A 140 -5.62 1.10 15.94
N ARG A 141 -6.74 0.72 16.58
CA ARG A 141 -6.92 0.87 18.03
C ARG A 141 -5.82 0.19 18.86
N ARG A 142 -5.23 -0.89 18.35
CA ARG A 142 -4.09 -1.58 18.97
C ARG A 142 -2.73 -0.95 18.63
N GLY A 143 -2.71 0.22 17.99
CA GLY A 143 -1.49 0.90 17.58
C GLY A 143 -0.83 0.29 16.33
N GLY A 144 -1.58 -0.48 15.55
CA GLY A 144 -1.08 -1.14 14.34
C GLY A 144 -0.86 -0.21 13.16
N CYS A 145 -0.19 -0.75 12.13
CA CYS A 145 0.06 -0.09 10.86
C CYS A 145 -0.71 -0.81 9.75
N VAL A 146 -1.58 -0.12 9.02
CA VAL A 146 -2.37 -0.68 7.92
C VAL A 146 -1.99 0.01 6.62
N MET A 147 -1.74 -0.75 5.56
CA MET A 147 -1.57 -0.19 4.22
C MET A 147 -2.86 -0.33 3.41
N ILE A 148 -3.32 0.79 2.88
CA ILE A 148 -4.49 0.88 2.01
C ILE A 148 -4.05 1.45 0.66
N TYR A 149 -4.39 0.73 -0.41
CA TYR A 149 -4.13 1.22 -1.76
C TYR A 149 -5.26 2.14 -2.20
N CYS A 150 -4.94 3.41 -2.45
CA CYS A 150 -5.91 4.48 -2.73
C CYS A 150 -6.82 4.16 -3.93
N GLU A 151 -6.30 3.49 -4.94
CA GLU A 151 -7.03 3.13 -6.17
C GLU A 151 -7.97 1.92 -5.99
N GLY A 152 -7.98 1.30 -4.79
CA GLY A 152 -8.78 0.11 -4.50
C GLY A 152 -8.37 -1.13 -5.31
N GLY A 153 -7.32 -1.07 -6.09
CA GLY A 153 -6.80 -2.18 -6.88
C GLY A 153 -5.63 -1.78 -7.75
N ARG A 154 -4.99 -2.74 -8.41
CA ARG A 154 -3.85 -2.47 -9.28
C ARG A 154 -4.26 -1.73 -10.54
N SER A 155 -3.49 -0.70 -10.90
CA SER A 155 -3.62 -0.07 -12.21
C SER A 155 -3.35 -1.07 -13.34
N ARG A 156 -4.18 -1.06 -14.35
CA ARG A 156 -4.04 -1.89 -15.56
C ARG A 156 -3.27 -1.19 -16.67
N THR A 157 -3.27 0.14 -16.63
CA THR A 157 -2.64 0.98 -17.65
C THR A 157 -1.17 1.27 -17.36
N GLY A 158 -0.72 0.98 -16.12
CA GLY A 158 0.61 1.38 -15.63
C GLY A 158 0.69 2.88 -15.32
N LYS A 159 -0.44 3.59 -15.32
CA LYS A 159 -0.58 4.99 -14.91
C LYS A 159 -1.37 5.05 -13.60
N LEU A 160 -1.20 6.10 -12.83
CA LEU A 160 -2.03 6.37 -11.66
C LEU A 160 -3.50 6.46 -12.08
N GLY A 161 -4.37 5.81 -11.30
CA GLY A 161 -5.83 5.85 -11.48
C GLY A 161 -6.48 6.93 -10.63
N GLU A 162 -7.78 6.75 -10.36
CA GLU A 162 -8.55 7.60 -9.48
C GLU A 162 -8.71 6.97 -8.09
N PRO A 163 -8.68 7.78 -7.02
CA PRO A 163 -8.85 7.29 -5.67
C PRO A 163 -10.26 6.72 -5.46
N LYS A 164 -10.36 5.75 -4.57
CA LYS A 164 -11.61 5.15 -4.11
C LYS A 164 -11.89 5.56 -2.67
N PRO A 165 -13.16 5.60 -2.24
CA PRO A 165 -13.54 6.15 -0.94
C PRO A 165 -12.92 5.42 0.26
N GLY A 166 -12.47 4.16 0.09
CA GLY A 166 -12.06 3.32 1.21
C GLY A 166 -10.90 3.88 2.06
N VAL A 167 -9.92 4.54 1.47
CA VAL A 167 -8.83 5.16 2.24
C VAL A 167 -9.34 6.39 3.00
N GLY A 168 -10.20 7.22 2.38
CA GLY A 168 -10.83 8.36 3.05
C GLY A 168 -11.77 7.92 4.16
N ARG A 169 -12.56 6.86 3.96
CA ARG A 169 -13.38 6.25 5.02
C ARG A 169 -12.52 5.88 6.23
N ALA A 170 -11.45 5.11 6.01
CA ALA A 170 -10.58 4.67 7.10
C ALA A 170 -9.93 5.85 7.83
N ALA A 171 -9.51 6.89 7.10
CA ALA A 171 -8.92 8.09 7.67
C ALA A 171 -9.91 8.86 8.54
N LEU A 172 -11.10 9.17 8.00
CA LEU A 172 -12.13 9.95 8.70
C LEU A 172 -12.71 9.23 9.90
N GLU A 173 -13.02 7.91 9.78
CA GLU A 173 -13.59 7.15 10.89
C GLU A 173 -12.57 6.93 12.02
N SER A 174 -11.29 6.86 11.73
CA SER A 174 -10.26 6.56 12.74
C SER A 174 -9.55 7.80 13.31
N GLY A 175 -9.43 8.89 12.54
CA GLY A 175 -8.67 10.09 12.92
C GLY A 175 -7.16 9.84 13.11
N VAL A 176 -6.63 8.70 12.68
CA VAL A 176 -5.21 8.38 12.85
C VAL A 176 -4.37 9.04 11.75
N PRO A 177 -3.08 9.29 11.99
CA PRO A 177 -2.21 9.84 10.96
C PRO A 177 -2.19 8.97 9.70
N VAL A 178 -2.29 9.60 8.54
CA VAL A 178 -2.18 8.97 7.22
C VAL A 178 -0.88 9.40 6.59
N VAL A 179 0.00 8.46 6.26
CA VAL A 179 1.23 8.71 5.53
C VAL A 179 1.02 8.37 4.06
N PRO A 180 1.03 9.36 3.14
CA PRO A 180 0.98 9.11 1.71
C PRO A 180 2.25 8.38 1.25
N VAL A 181 2.11 7.37 0.39
CA VAL A 181 3.24 6.55 -0.06
C VAL A 181 3.24 6.45 -1.59
N ALA A 182 4.29 6.96 -2.23
CA ALA A 182 4.48 6.81 -3.66
C ALA A 182 5.40 5.61 -3.96
N ILE A 183 4.87 4.61 -4.68
CA ILE A 183 5.62 3.44 -5.15
C ILE A 183 5.88 3.63 -6.65
N HIS A 184 7.13 3.96 -7.00
CA HIS A 184 7.53 4.23 -8.38
C HIS A 184 8.40 3.11 -8.94
N GLY A 185 8.18 2.77 -10.21
CA GLY A 185 8.94 1.75 -10.94
C GLY A 185 8.30 0.36 -10.95
N SER A 186 7.39 0.05 -10.02
CA SER A 186 6.78 -1.28 -9.92
C SER A 186 5.83 -1.62 -11.08
N GLN A 187 5.34 -0.63 -11.82
CA GLN A 187 4.62 -0.82 -13.09
C GLN A 187 5.46 -1.54 -14.15
N GLY A 188 6.77 -1.48 -14.03
CA GLY A 188 7.71 -2.18 -14.91
C GLY A 188 7.93 -3.66 -14.60
N ILE A 189 7.44 -4.15 -13.46
CA ILE A 189 7.57 -5.56 -13.07
C ILE A 189 6.61 -6.40 -13.92
N ARG A 190 7.14 -7.15 -14.87
CA ARG A 190 6.36 -8.00 -15.78
C ARG A 190 6.72 -9.48 -15.60
N GLY A 191 6.70 -9.97 -14.37
CA GLY A 191 6.97 -11.35 -14.08
C GLY A 191 8.34 -11.87 -14.55
N TRP A 192 8.77 -12.99 -14.01
CA TRP A 192 10.07 -13.62 -14.26
C TRP A 192 10.32 -14.00 -15.73
N ARG A 193 9.25 -14.23 -16.49
CA ARG A 193 9.35 -14.60 -17.92
C ARG A 193 9.99 -13.51 -18.80
N HIS A 194 9.97 -12.25 -18.38
CA HIS A 194 10.49 -11.14 -19.16
C HIS A 194 11.81 -10.57 -18.61
N LEU A 195 12.35 -11.14 -17.52
CA LEU A 195 13.61 -10.74 -16.87
C LEU A 195 13.78 -9.21 -16.76
N ARG A 196 12.66 -8.50 -16.54
CA ARG A 196 12.68 -7.04 -16.36
C ARG A 196 12.68 -6.72 -14.88
N PHE A 197 13.78 -6.18 -14.44
CA PHE A 197 14.03 -5.80 -13.06
C PHE A 197 14.16 -4.28 -12.94
N PRO A 198 13.02 -3.54 -12.91
CA PRO A 198 13.06 -2.09 -12.79
C PRO A 198 13.63 -1.68 -11.43
N LYS A 199 14.19 -0.46 -11.39
CA LYS A 199 14.57 0.14 -10.10
C LYS A 199 13.30 0.63 -9.40
N ILE A 200 13.09 0.19 -8.17
CA ILE A 200 11.93 0.59 -7.36
C ILE A 200 12.30 1.71 -6.41
N THR A 201 11.42 2.67 -6.26
CA THR A 201 11.54 3.75 -5.27
C THR A 201 10.25 3.83 -4.48
N ILE A 202 10.35 3.87 -3.17
CA ILE A 202 9.22 4.07 -2.26
C ILE A 202 9.49 5.36 -1.49
N ARG A 203 8.60 6.33 -1.63
CA ARG A 203 8.71 7.61 -0.93
C ARG A 203 7.54 7.76 0.02
N TYR A 204 7.83 8.17 1.25
CA TYR A 204 6.86 8.39 2.31
C TYR A 204 6.69 9.90 2.52
N GLY A 205 5.49 10.43 2.29
CA GLY A 205 5.16 11.83 2.54
C GLY A 205 5.00 12.13 4.03
N GLU A 206 4.86 13.41 4.35
CA GLU A 206 4.55 13.84 5.71
C GLU A 206 3.18 13.27 6.15
N PRO A 207 3.02 12.91 7.44
CA PRO A 207 1.74 12.47 7.97
C PRO A 207 0.68 13.56 7.87
N ILE A 208 -0.51 13.17 7.39
CA ILE A 208 -1.69 14.03 7.31
C ILE A 208 -2.69 13.54 8.35
N SER A 209 -3.37 14.45 9.04
CA SER A 209 -4.42 14.12 10.00
C SER A 209 -5.73 14.74 9.56
N PHE A 210 -6.81 14.04 9.80
CA PHE A 210 -8.18 14.47 9.52
C PHE A 210 -9.00 14.44 10.79
N ASP A 211 -9.98 15.34 10.89
CA ASP A 211 -10.94 15.30 11.98
C ASP A 211 -11.79 14.03 11.90
N VAL A 212 -12.13 13.47 13.07
CA VAL A 212 -12.94 12.26 13.16
C VAL A 212 -14.37 12.55 12.75
N VAL A 213 -14.88 11.76 11.81
CA VAL A 213 -16.28 11.76 11.38
C VAL A 213 -16.82 10.34 11.58
N ALA A 214 -17.74 10.16 12.52
CA ALA A 214 -18.24 8.84 12.91
C ALA A 214 -18.98 8.09 11.76
N ALA A 215 -19.65 8.82 10.88
CA ALA A 215 -20.37 8.26 9.74
C ALA A 215 -20.18 9.15 8.50
N PRO A 216 -18.96 9.12 7.88
CA PRO A 216 -18.68 10.00 6.76
C PRO A 216 -19.51 9.62 5.54
N THR A 217 -20.10 10.62 4.89
CA THR A 217 -20.79 10.41 3.63
C THR A 217 -19.84 9.93 2.54
N ARG A 218 -20.36 9.29 1.49
CA ARG A 218 -19.54 8.85 0.37
C ARG A 218 -18.76 10.02 -0.28
N GLU A 219 -19.34 11.21 -0.29
CA GLU A 219 -18.73 12.41 -0.82
C GLU A 219 -17.53 12.83 0.03
N GLN A 220 -17.71 12.93 1.35
CA GLN A 220 -16.60 13.20 2.29
C GLN A 220 -15.48 12.17 2.20
N GLN A 221 -15.83 10.88 2.08
CA GLN A 221 -14.84 9.83 1.89
C GLN A 221 -14.04 9.99 0.60
N LEU A 222 -14.69 10.40 -0.50
CA LEU A 222 -14.02 10.63 -1.79
C LEU A 222 -13.16 11.90 -1.76
N GLU A 223 -13.62 12.96 -1.13
CA GLU A 223 -12.87 14.21 -0.96
C GLU A 223 -11.59 13.95 -0.16
N CYS A 224 -11.69 13.34 1.01
CA CYS A 224 -10.56 12.94 1.84
C CYS A 224 -9.60 12.00 1.07
N ALA A 225 -10.12 11.02 0.35
CA ALA A 225 -9.31 10.12 -0.47
C ALA A 225 -8.60 10.87 -1.60
N GLY A 226 -9.25 11.88 -2.19
CA GLY A 226 -8.70 12.77 -3.21
C GLY A 226 -7.53 13.59 -2.69
N GLU A 227 -7.67 14.17 -1.50
CA GLU A 227 -6.61 14.93 -0.83
C GLU A 227 -5.41 14.03 -0.52
N ILE A 228 -5.61 12.89 0.11
CA ILE A 228 -4.55 11.91 0.38
C ILE A 228 -3.83 11.51 -0.91
N PHE A 229 -4.60 11.22 -1.95
CA PHE A 229 -4.04 10.74 -3.22
C PHE A 229 -3.34 11.85 -4.02
N SER A 230 -3.68 13.12 -3.81
CA SER A 230 -2.96 14.24 -4.42
C SER A 230 -1.49 14.27 -3.98
N HIS A 231 -1.21 14.03 -2.71
CA HIS A 231 0.15 13.92 -2.17
C HIS A 231 0.91 12.71 -2.75
N VAL A 232 0.21 11.56 -2.89
CA VAL A 232 0.80 10.37 -3.53
C VAL A 232 1.17 10.67 -4.98
N ARG A 233 0.27 11.33 -5.70
CA ARG A 233 0.44 11.72 -7.12
C ARG A 233 1.60 12.68 -7.29
N GLU A 234 1.67 13.72 -6.49
CA GLU A 234 2.75 14.71 -6.53
C GLU A 234 4.13 14.05 -6.34
N MET A 235 4.28 13.23 -5.31
CA MET A 235 5.52 12.49 -5.07
C MET A 235 5.88 11.53 -6.20
N TYR A 236 4.87 10.86 -6.77
CA TYR A 236 5.07 9.94 -7.88
C TYR A 236 5.52 10.68 -9.15
N GLU A 237 4.85 11.79 -9.50
CA GLU A 237 5.15 12.61 -10.67
C GLU A 237 6.51 13.30 -10.53
N GLU A 238 6.92 13.70 -9.33
CA GLU A 238 8.25 14.22 -9.07
C GLU A 238 9.33 13.14 -9.34
N LEU A 239 9.10 11.90 -8.89
CA LEU A 239 10.00 10.79 -9.16
C LEU A 239 10.07 10.42 -10.65
N ASP A 240 8.95 10.53 -11.36
CA ASP A 240 8.86 10.25 -12.80
C ASP A 240 9.58 11.32 -13.63
N ARG A 241 9.38 12.61 -13.28
CA ARG A 241 9.97 13.76 -13.96
C ARG A 241 11.46 13.92 -13.69
N ASP A 242 11.86 13.93 -12.41
CA ASP A 242 13.20 14.32 -11.98
C ASP A 242 14.14 13.13 -11.76
N GLY A 243 13.58 11.94 -11.67
CA GLY A 243 14.30 10.71 -11.39
C GLY A 243 14.75 10.59 -9.92
N ARG A 244 14.86 9.35 -9.45
CA ARG A 244 15.11 9.07 -8.01
C ARG A 244 16.43 9.65 -7.47
N ALA A 245 17.48 9.78 -8.31
CA ALA A 245 18.77 10.29 -7.85
C ALA A 245 18.68 11.78 -7.46
N THR A 246 17.98 12.56 -8.27
CA THR A 246 17.73 13.98 -8.05
C THR A 246 16.87 14.19 -6.82
N VAL A 247 15.76 13.42 -6.70
CA VAL A 247 14.86 13.50 -5.54
C VAL A 247 15.59 13.16 -4.24
N ILE A 248 16.39 12.08 -4.21
CA ILE A 248 17.19 11.71 -3.04
C ILE A 248 18.16 12.84 -2.65
N LYS A 249 18.83 13.46 -3.65
CA LYS A 249 19.76 14.58 -3.38
C LYS A 249 19.03 15.77 -2.79
N ARG A 250 17.86 16.12 -3.32
CA ARG A 250 17.01 17.23 -2.84
C ARG A 250 16.55 17.01 -1.41
N VAL A 251 16.01 15.82 -1.09
CA VAL A 251 15.54 15.46 0.25
C VAL A 251 16.69 15.49 1.27
N ARG A 252 17.86 14.98 0.90
CA ARG A 252 19.03 15.02 1.79
C ARG A 252 19.50 16.46 2.05
N ALA A 253 19.49 17.32 1.04
CA ALA A 253 19.86 18.72 1.19
C ALA A 253 18.87 19.46 2.13
N ALA A 254 17.58 19.22 1.99
CA ALA A 254 16.56 19.79 2.87
C ALA A 254 16.74 19.34 4.34
N LYS A 255 16.96 18.05 4.58
CA LYS A 255 17.23 17.51 5.94
C LYS A 255 18.54 18.04 6.55
N GLY A 256 19.58 18.22 5.74
CA GLY A 256 20.86 18.79 6.20
C GLY A 256 20.77 20.27 6.55
N SER A 257 19.82 21.00 5.97
CA SER A 257 19.57 22.42 6.28
C SER A 257 18.78 22.62 7.58
N THR A 258 18.02 21.63 8.01
CA THR A 258 17.20 21.68 9.26
C THR A 258 17.93 21.14 10.50
N ALA A 259 19.14 20.57 10.35
CA ALA A 259 19.94 20.16 11.49
C ALA A 259 20.44 21.41 12.25
N PRO A 260 20.22 21.51 13.58
CA PRO A 260 20.74 22.63 14.36
C PRO A 260 22.26 22.67 14.20
N ARG A 261 22.80 23.80 13.74
CA ARG A 261 24.23 24.08 13.78
C ARG A 261 24.56 24.30 15.26
N TYR A 262 25.07 23.28 15.91
CA TYR A 262 25.72 23.48 17.20
C TYR A 262 26.99 24.27 16.92
N SER A 263 26.94 25.56 17.28
CA SER A 263 28.09 26.46 17.40
C SER A 263 28.75 26.29 18.76
#